data_2ead98150bff516912c64dab76a670d8
#
_entry.id   2ead98150bff516912c64dab76a670d8
#
_cell.length_a   1.000
_cell.length_b   1.000
_cell.length_c   1.000
_cell.angle_alpha   90.00
_cell.angle_beta   90.00
_cell.angle_gamma   90.00
#
_symmetry.space_group_name_H-M   'P 1'
#
loop_
_entity.id
_entity.type
_entity.pdbx_description
1 polymer ?
#
loop_
_entity_poly.entity_id
_entity_poly.type
_entity_poly.pdbx_seq_one_letter_code
_entity_poly.pdbx_strand_id
1 'polypeptide(L)'
;RSVSRGLGDVYKRQEYIGSGRVNGTILNQFSISEYEGHIRVATTTGQWNQWWLDNPEPMSSQVVVLEQEIQSDQSIQYVEIGSVVGIAPTERIWSCRFVEDKAYIVTFRNIDPLWTIDLSDPSNPVIMGELEIPGVSTYIHPLSDDRLLTIGYGPSENGLDLDWRQIQISLFDVSNMSNPTQSLSRLFLNN
;
A
#
# COMPACT_ATOMS: atom_id res chain seq x y z
N ARG A 1 32.89 -2.85 -33.57
CA ARG A 1 33.15 -2.60 -32.13
C ARG A 1 31.81 -2.29 -31.47
N SER A 2 31.21 -3.28 -30.83
CA SER A 2 30.05 -3.13 -29.97
C SER A 2 30.55 -2.44 -28.69
N VAL A 3 30.11 -1.21 -28.44
CA VAL A 3 30.32 -0.53 -27.18
C VAL A 3 29.30 -1.11 -26.19
N SER A 4 29.76 -1.95 -25.30
CA SER A 4 29.03 -2.37 -24.13
C SER A 4 28.74 -1.11 -23.30
N ARG A 5 27.50 -0.61 -23.37
CA ARG A 5 27.00 0.39 -22.41
C ARG A 5 26.71 -0.37 -21.11
N GLY A 6 27.74 -0.47 -20.27
CA GLY A 6 27.66 -1.16 -19.01
C GLY A 6 26.82 -0.39 -17.97
N LEU A 7 26.42 -1.08 -16.94
CA LEU A 7 25.75 -0.58 -15.72
C LEU A 7 26.35 0.72 -15.16
N GLY A 8 27.62 1.01 -15.43
CA GLY A 8 28.29 2.24 -15.02
C GLY A 8 27.72 3.52 -15.61
N ASP A 9 27.04 3.48 -16.78
CA ASP A 9 26.42 4.67 -17.36
C ASP A 9 25.08 5.02 -16.69
N VAL A 10 24.42 4.03 -16.08
CA VAL A 10 23.18 4.23 -15.33
C VAL A 10 23.50 4.94 -14.00
N TYR A 11 24.54 4.52 -13.30
CA TYR A 11 24.96 5.14 -12.04
C TYR A 11 25.47 6.59 -12.21
N LYS A 12 26.05 6.92 -13.33
CA LYS A 12 26.53 8.28 -13.63
C LYS A 12 25.41 9.29 -13.92
N ARG A 13 24.17 8.81 -14.12
CA ARG A 13 23.00 9.66 -14.40
C ARG A 13 22.08 9.81 -13.20
N GLN A 14 22.38 9.18 -12.07
CA GLN A 14 21.61 9.33 -10.84
C GLN A 14 22.15 10.54 -10.08
N GLU A 15 21.25 11.47 -9.80
CA GLU A 15 21.52 12.66 -9.00
C GLU A 15 20.61 12.64 -7.77
N TYR A 16 21.17 12.97 -6.62
CA TYR A 16 20.39 13.18 -5.42
C TYR A 16 19.62 14.49 -5.56
N ILE A 17 18.30 14.41 -5.52
CA ILE A 17 17.42 15.58 -5.69
C ILE A 17 17.01 16.12 -4.33
N GLY A 18 16.55 15.29 -3.41
CA GLY A 18 16.06 15.72 -2.11
C GLY A 18 15.67 14.56 -1.21
N SER A 19 15.19 14.88 -0.01
CA SER A 19 14.70 13.91 0.96
C SER A 19 13.44 14.41 1.66
N GLY A 20 12.62 13.47 2.15
CA GLY A 20 11.46 13.71 2.99
C GLY A 20 11.42 12.73 4.15
N ARG A 21 10.51 12.94 5.08
CA ARG A 21 10.28 12.04 6.22
C ARG A 21 8.80 11.76 6.37
N VAL A 22 8.47 10.50 6.63
CA VAL A 22 7.14 10.03 7.02
C VAL A 22 7.24 9.19 8.28
N ASN A 23 6.21 9.19 9.09
CA ASN A 23 6.13 8.34 10.27
C ASN A 23 5.76 6.90 9.88
N GLY A 24 6.24 5.93 10.65
CA GLY A 24 5.91 4.51 10.48
C GLY A 24 6.93 3.73 9.67
N THR A 25 6.53 2.53 9.27
CA THR A 25 7.34 1.59 8.50
C THR A 25 6.66 1.26 7.19
N ILE A 26 7.43 1.18 6.11
CA ILE A 26 6.98 0.70 4.81
C ILE A 26 7.05 -0.83 4.76
N LEU A 27 6.08 -1.45 4.08
CA LEU A 27 6.08 -2.90 3.91
C LEU A 27 7.14 -3.34 2.87
N ASN A 28 7.12 -2.73 1.70
CA ASN A 28 7.99 -3.06 0.57
C ASN A 28 7.98 -1.93 -0.47
N GLN A 29 8.61 -2.14 -1.63
CA GLN A 29 8.71 -1.16 -2.72
C GLN A 29 7.36 -0.69 -3.28
N PHE A 30 6.29 -1.46 -3.14
CA PHE A 30 4.95 -1.09 -3.61
C PHE A 30 4.24 -0.10 -2.68
N SER A 31 4.79 0.12 -1.48
CA SER A 31 4.30 1.12 -0.53
C SER A 31 4.77 2.53 -0.85
N ILE A 32 5.55 2.72 -1.90
CA ILE A 32 6.02 4.03 -2.37
C ILE A 32 5.71 4.15 -3.85
N SER A 33 5.24 5.30 -4.26
CA SER A 33 4.95 5.63 -5.65
C SER A 33 5.19 7.11 -5.92
N GLU A 34 5.45 7.44 -7.17
CA GLU A 34 5.42 8.82 -7.67
C GLU A 34 4.34 8.92 -8.73
N TYR A 35 3.58 10.03 -8.72
CA TYR A 35 2.59 10.34 -9.73
C TYR A 35 2.35 11.86 -9.76
N GLU A 36 2.43 12.44 -10.95
CA GLU A 36 2.25 13.88 -11.19
C GLU A 36 3.12 14.77 -10.29
N GLY A 37 4.36 14.32 -10.02
CA GLY A 37 5.34 15.07 -9.20
C GLY A 37 5.17 14.91 -7.69
N HIS A 38 4.18 14.17 -7.22
CA HIS A 38 3.96 13.87 -5.81
C HIS A 38 4.49 12.48 -5.44
N ILE A 39 5.19 12.39 -4.30
CA ILE A 39 5.58 11.10 -3.72
C ILE A 39 4.48 10.66 -2.76
N ARG A 40 4.00 9.42 -2.94
CA ARG A 40 2.96 8.82 -2.11
C ARG A 40 3.54 7.64 -1.35
N VAL A 41 3.30 7.61 -0.04
CA VAL A 41 3.88 6.60 0.84
C VAL A 41 2.79 6.01 1.73
N ALA A 42 2.67 4.67 1.70
CA ALA A 42 1.81 3.93 2.63
C ALA A 42 2.67 3.34 3.75
N THR A 43 2.34 3.64 4.99
CA THR A 43 3.07 3.18 6.17
C THR A 43 2.14 2.61 7.24
N THR A 44 2.69 1.73 8.06
CA THR A 44 2.08 1.33 9.34
C THR A 44 2.81 2.04 10.47
N THR A 45 2.07 2.76 11.31
CA THR A 45 2.54 3.41 12.53
C THR A 45 2.21 2.56 13.75
N GLY A 46 2.78 2.90 14.91
CA GLY A 46 2.63 2.12 16.13
C GLY A 46 3.42 0.81 16.09
N GLN A 47 3.34 0.03 17.16
CA GLN A 47 4.03 -1.24 17.25
C GLN A 47 3.12 -2.33 17.80
N TRP A 48 3.31 -3.54 17.31
CA TRP A 48 2.65 -4.72 17.82
C TRP A 48 3.13 -5.03 19.24
N ASN A 49 2.16 -5.25 20.16
CA ASN A 49 2.40 -5.89 21.44
C ASN A 49 3.36 -5.16 22.39
N GLN A 50 3.20 -3.84 22.55
CA GLN A 50 3.96 -3.03 23.53
C GLN A 50 3.36 -3.12 24.95
N TRP A 51 3.08 -4.32 25.43
CA TRP A 51 2.46 -4.57 26.75
C TRP A 51 3.27 -4.03 27.93
N TRP A 52 4.55 -3.68 27.72
CA TRP A 52 5.44 -3.07 28.72
C TRP A 52 5.36 -1.54 28.79
N LEU A 53 4.62 -0.90 27.91
CA LEU A 53 4.38 0.54 27.93
C LEU A 53 3.06 0.83 28.64
N ASP A 54 3.05 1.88 29.48
CA ASP A 54 1.84 2.31 30.19
C ASP A 54 0.72 2.79 29.25
N ASN A 55 1.07 3.21 28.04
CA ASN A 55 0.11 3.71 27.04
C ASN A 55 0.64 3.44 25.61
N PRO A 56 0.59 2.19 25.12
CA PRO A 56 1.10 1.87 23.79
C PRO A 56 0.24 2.52 22.70
N GLU A 57 0.88 3.14 21.74
CA GLU A 57 0.18 3.57 20.52
C GLU A 57 -0.28 2.33 19.73
N PRO A 58 -1.57 2.18 19.49
CA PRO A 58 -2.06 1.08 18.66
C PRO A 58 -1.50 1.19 17.26
N MET A 59 -1.25 0.04 16.60
CA MET A 59 -0.92 0.06 15.18
C MET A 59 -2.05 0.72 14.39
N SER A 60 -1.66 1.46 13.38
CA SER A 60 -2.57 2.05 12.42
C SER A 60 -1.85 2.24 11.09
N SER A 61 -2.59 2.20 10.02
CA SER A 61 -2.04 2.44 8.70
C SER A 61 -2.41 3.82 8.19
N GLN A 62 -1.58 4.37 7.32
CA GLN A 62 -1.78 5.69 6.72
C GLN A 62 -1.23 5.75 5.31
N VAL A 63 -1.75 6.70 4.52
CA VAL A 63 -1.15 7.15 3.26
C VAL A 63 -0.81 8.61 3.40
N VAL A 64 0.43 8.96 3.05
CA VAL A 64 0.98 10.32 3.10
C VAL A 64 1.36 10.73 1.69
N VAL A 65 1.04 11.95 1.32
CA VAL A 65 1.42 12.58 0.05
C VAL A 65 2.42 13.68 0.33
N LEU A 66 3.55 13.62 -0.37
CA LEU A 66 4.63 14.58 -0.24
C LEU A 66 4.80 15.36 -1.55
N GLU A 67 5.04 16.64 -1.43
CA GLU A 67 5.40 17.54 -2.51
C GLU A 67 6.81 18.10 -2.33
N GLN A 68 7.44 18.44 -3.44
CA GLN A 68 8.75 19.06 -3.45
C GLN A 68 8.66 20.52 -3.02
N GLU A 69 9.46 20.91 -2.03
CA GLU A 69 9.64 22.28 -1.58
C GLU A 69 11.11 22.70 -1.71
N ILE A 70 11.34 23.88 -2.31
CA ILE A 70 12.70 24.45 -2.44
C ILE A 70 12.95 25.33 -1.22
N GLN A 71 13.94 24.96 -0.44
CA GLN A 71 14.36 25.69 0.75
C GLN A 71 15.17 26.95 0.39
N SER A 72 15.36 27.86 1.37
CA SER A 72 16.09 29.11 1.19
C SER A 72 17.57 28.94 0.79
N ASP A 73 18.16 27.79 1.11
CA ASP A 73 19.52 27.40 0.74
C ASP A 73 19.59 26.64 -0.61
N GLN A 74 18.50 26.62 -1.35
CA GLN A 74 18.32 25.89 -2.62
C GLN A 74 18.32 24.36 -2.49
N SER A 75 18.32 23.82 -1.28
CA SER A 75 18.09 22.39 -1.09
C SER A 75 16.60 22.07 -1.32
N ILE A 76 16.36 20.81 -1.70
CA ILE A 76 15.01 20.31 -1.94
C ILE A 76 14.61 19.39 -0.79
N GLN A 77 13.45 19.67 -0.22
CA GLN A 77 12.79 18.79 0.73
C GLN A 77 11.43 18.33 0.18
N TYR A 78 11.06 17.10 0.52
CA TYR A 78 9.72 16.61 0.29
C TYR A 78 8.92 16.76 1.58
N VAL A 79 7.90 17.62 1.55
CA VAL A 79 7.05 17.95 2.68
C VAL A 79 5.67 17.33 2.52
N GLU A 80 5.05 16.97 3.62
CA GLU A 80 3.68 16.47 3.62
C GLU A 80 2.71 17.58 3.24
N ILE A 81 1.88 17.31 2.22
CA ILE A 81 0.81 18.21 1.77
C ILE A 81 -0.58 17.64 2.06
N GLY A 82 -0.69 16.33 2.23
CA GLY A 82 -1.93 15.64 2.57
C GLY A 82 -1.67 14.27 3.13
N SER A 83 -2.60 13.79 3.94
CA SER A 83 -2.56 12.43 4.45
C SER A 83 -3.95 11.91 4.83
N VAL A 84 -4.12 10.60 4.75
CA VAL A 84 -5.23 9.89 5.36
C VAL A 84 -4.67 8.92 6.38
N VAL A 85 -5.13 9.04 7.62
CA VAL A 85 -4.64 8.30 8.79
C VAL A 85 -5.76 7.44 9.38
N GLY A 86 -5.42 6.51 10.24
CA GLY A 86 -6.43 5.68 10.92
C GLY A 86 -7.00 4.57 10.06
N ILE A 87 -6.32 4.16 8.99
CA ILE A 87 -6.72 3.03 8.17
C ILE A 87 -6.53 1.77 9.01
N ALA A 88 -7.61 1.00 9.20
CA ALA A 88 -7.62 -0.26 9.94
C ALA A 88 -6.87 -0.19 11.29
N PRO A 89 -7.42 0.47 12.32
CA PRO A 89 -6.79 0.51 13.65
C PRO A 89 -6.51 -0.90 14.17
N THR A 90 -5.31 -1.09 14.75
CA THR A 90 -4.77 -2.37 15.25
C THR A 90 -4.29 -3.36 14.18
N GLU A 91 -4.31 -2.98 12.93
CA GLU A 91 -3.86 -3.80 11.81
C GLU A 91 -2.64 -3.19 11.12
N ARG A 92 -1.87 -4.03 10.45
CA ARG A 92 -0.75 -3.60 9.61
C ARG A 92 -1.07 -3.81 8.14
N ILE A 93 -0.36 -3.10 7.27
CA ILE A 93 -0.43 -3.31 5.83
C ILE A 93 0.19 -4.68 5.48
N TRP A 94 -0.53 -5.47 4.68
CA TRP A 94 -0.08 -6.73 4.10
C TRP A 94 0.17 -6.65 2.61
N SER A 95 -0.53 -5.79 1.92
CA SER A 95 -0.19 -5.38 0.56
C SER A 95 -0.67 -3.97 0.27
N CYS A 96 0.01 -3.32 -0.67
CA CYS A 96 -0.32 -1.98 -1.12
C CYS A 96 -0.04 -1.87 -2.62
N ARG A 97 -0.87 -1.09 -3.30
CA ARG A 97 -0.66 -0.74 -4.70
C ARG A 97 -1.21 0.65 -4.99
N PHE A 98 -0.35 1.51 -5.52
CA PHE A 98 -0.75 2.77 -6.11
C PHE A 98 -0.99 2.60 -7.61
N VAL A 99 -2.08 3.17 -8.11
CA VAL A 99 -2.46 3.17 -9.53
C VAL A 99 -2.97 4.55 -9.85
N GLU A 100 -2.22 5.32 -10.64
CA GLU A 100 -2.55 6.70 -10.96
C GLU A 100 -2.94 7.51 -9.70
N ASP A 101 -4.15 8.06 -9.66
CA ASP A 101 -4.73 8.84 -8.57
C ASP A 101 -5.40 7.98 -7.48
N LYS A 102 -5.09 6.69 -7.38
CA LYS A 102 -5.72 5.75 -6.45
C LYS A 102 -4.69 4.97 -5.66
N ALA A 103 -5.08 4.55 -4.45
CA ALA A 103 -4.36 3.54 -3.70
C ALA A 103 -5.29 2.42 -3.24
N TYR A 104 -4.74 1.21 -3.23
CA TYR A 104 -5.37 0.00 -2.74
C TYR A 104 -4.50 -0.59 -1.64
N ILE A 105 -5.08 -0.77 -0.47
CA ILE A 105 -4.38 -1.29 0.70
C ILE A 105 -5.14 -2.48 1.25
N VAL A 106 -4.42 -3.54 1.53
CA VAL A 106 -4.93 -4.69 2.26
C VAL A 106 -4.26 -4.69 3.62
N THR A 107 -5.08 -4.73 4.66
CA THR A 107 -4.65 -4.87 6.05
C THR A 107 -5.13 -6.22 6.57
N PHE A 108 -4.57 -6.73 7.63
CA PHE A 108 -4.97 -8.01 8.19
C PHE A 108 -4.69 -8.11 9.69
N ARG A 109 -5.71 -8.60 10.38
CA ARG A 109 -5.60 -9.14 11.74
C ARG A 109 -6.33 -10.48 11.86
N ASN A 110 -7.61 -10.52 11.54
CA ASN A 110 -8.47 -11.71 11.53
C ASN A 110 -9.30 -11.81 10.26
N ILE A 111 -9.70 -10.68 9.71
CA ILE A 111 -10.42 -10.52 8.44
C ILE A 111 -9.60 -9.55 7.61
N ASP A 112 -9.66 -9.67 6.30
CA ASP A 112 -8.81 -8.96 5.35
C ASP A 112 -9.60 -7.90 4.58
N PRO A 113 -9.68 -6.65 5.05
CA PRO A 113 -10.30 -5.60 4.28
C PRO A 113 -9.38 -5.09 3.17
N LEU A 114 -9.91 -5.01 1.95
CA LEU A 114 -9.37 -4.21 0.85
C LEU A 114 -9.90 -2.78 0.98
N TRP A 115 -9.01 -1.84 1.27
CA TRP A 115 -9.30 -0.41 1.32
C TRP A 115 -9.04 0.23 -0.03
N THR A 116 -9.94 1.09 -0.46
CA THR A 116 -9.81 1.93 -1.64
C THR A 116 -9.66 3.38 -1.22
N ILE A 117 -8.65 4.06 -1.76
CA ILE A 117 -8.29 5.43 -1.35
C ILE A 117 -8.19 6.30 -2.61
N ASP A 118 -8.90 7.40 -2.61
CA ASP A 118 -8.82 8.44 -3.62
C ASP A 118 -7.67 9.40 -3.29
N LEU A 119 -6.81 9.63 -4.25
CA LEU A 119 -5.65 10.52 -4.20
C LEU A 119 -5.73 11.60 -5.30
N SER A 120 -6.89 11.80 -5.92
CA SER A 120 -7.09 12.78 -7.00
C SER A 120 -6.85 14.22 -6.52
N ASP A 121 -7.13 14.49 -5.26
CA ASP A 121 -6.65 15.68 -4.55
C ASP A 121 -5.48 15.30 -3.65
N PRO A 122 -4.23 15.58 -4.05
CA PRO A 122 -3.04 15.23 -3.27
C PRO A 122 -3.01 15.84 -1.87
N SER A 123 -3.67 16.99 -1.69
CA SER A 123 -3.76 17.68 -0.40
C SER A 123 -4.82 17.10 0.54
N ASN A 124 -5.74 16.29 0.02
CA ASN A 124 -6.86 15.73 0.77
C ASN A 124 -7.18 14.28 0.38
N PRO A 125 -6.27 13.32 0.63
CA PRO A 125 -6.54 11.89 0.41
C PRO A 125 -7.77 11.41 1.19
N VAL A 126 -8.62 10.58 0.56
CA VAL A 126 -9.88 10.13 1.15
C VAL A 126 -10.06 8.62 1.03
N ILE A 127 -10.44 7.94 2.13
CA ILE A 127 -10.91 6.56 2.08
C ILE A 127 -12.28 6.56 1.40
N MET A 128 -12.40 5.81 0.30
CA MET A 128 -13.62 5.70 -0.48
C MET A 128 -14.47 4.51 -0.07
N GLY A 129 -13.84 3.38 0.18
CA GLY A 129 -14.57 2.15 0.49
C GLY A 129 -13.68 1.10 1.16
N GLU A 130 -14.36 0.09 1.66
CA GLU A 130 -13.80 -1.09 2.30
C GLU A 130 -14.54 -2.32 1.80
N LEU A 131 -13.82 -3.39 1.53
CA LEU A 131 -14.38 -4.69 1.17
C LEU A 131 -13.73 -5.78 2.01
N GLU A 132 -14.46 -6.35 2.93
CA GLU A 132 -14.02 -7.54 3.66
C GLU A 132 -14.06 -8.78 2.77
N ILE A 133 -12.98 -9.54 2.76
CA ILE A 133 -12.84 -10.78 1.98
C ILE A 133 -12.28 -11.89 2.86
N PRO A 134 -12.71 -13.15 2.65
CA PRO A 134 -12.10 -14.30 3.31
C PRO A 134 -10.66 -14.52 2.80
N GLY A 135 -9.71 -14.70 3.70
CA GLY A 135 -8.31 -14.91 3.37
C GLY A 135 -7.48 -13.64 3.49
N VAL A 136 -6.29 -13.59 2.91
CA VAL A 136 -5.40 -12.42 2.87
C VAL A 136 -4.74 -12.25 1.52
N SER A 137 -4.75 -11.04 0.99
CA SER A 137 -4.05 -10.69 -0.24
C SER A 137 -2.68 -10.09 0.08
N THR A 138 -1.62 -10.81 -0.24
CA THR A 138 -0.23 -10.37 -0.01
C THR A 138 0.39 -9.65 -1.20
N TYR A 139 -0.27 -9.71 -2.36
CA TYR A 139 0.15 -9.03 -3.58
C TYR A 139 -1.07 -8.55 -4.37
N ILE A 140 -0.99 -7.32 -4.87
CA ILE A 140 -2.02 -6.69 -5.70
C ILE A 140 -1.41 -6.37 -7.07
N HIS A 141 -2.08 -6.80 -8.13
CA HIS A 141 -1.72 -6.52 -9.52
C HIS A 141 -2.86 -5.81 -10.26
N PRO A 142 -2.69 -4.57 -10.69
CA PRO A 142 -3.67 -3.91 -11.53
C PRO A 142 -3.74 -4.58 -12.90
N LEU A 143 -4.92 -4.98 -13.33
CA LEU A 143 -5.17 -5.48 -14.70
C LEU A 143 -5.65 -4.37 -15.62
N SER A 144 -6.38 -3.40 -15.06
CA SER A 144 -6.87 -2.18 -15.68
C SER A 144 -7.20 -1.17 -14.59
N ASP A 145 -7.68 -0.01 -14.96
CA ASP A 145 -8.09 1.05 -14.03
C ASP A 145 -9.19 0.60 -13.05
N ASP A 146 -9.99 -0.38 -13.48
CA ASP A 146 -11.18 -0.86 -12.75
C ASP A 146 -11.04 -2.29 -12.22
N ARG A 147 -9.90 -2.99 -12.44
CA ARG A 147 -9.74 -4.39 -12.12
C ARG A 147 -8.42 -4.67 -11.43
N LEU A 148 -8.51 -5.37 -10.29
CA LEU A 148 -7.36 -5.84 -9.56
C LEU A 148 -7.34 -7.37 -9.49
N LEU A 149 -6.19 -7.95 -9.79
CA LEU A 149 -5.88 -9.35 -9.46
C LEU A 149 -5.09 -9.37 -8.16
N THR A 150 -5.45 -10.22 -7.23
CA THR A 150 -4.66 -10.41 -6.02
C THR A 150 -4.24 -11.86 -5.84
N ILE A 151 -3.12 -12.04 -5.15
CA ILE A 151 -2.59 -13.33 -4.76
C ILE A 151 -2.30 -13.29 -3.27
N GLY A 152 -2.66 -14.35 -2.58
CA GLY A 152 -2.44 -14.48 -1.15
C GLY A 152 -2.81 -15.85 -0.62
N TYR A 153 -3.38 -15.91 0.57
CA TYR A 153 -3.73 -17.15 1.24
C TYR A 153 -5.22 -17.17 1.55
N GLY A 154 -5.81 -18.37 1.39
CA GLY A 154 -7.22 -18.59 1.65
C GLY A 154 -7.54 -18.72 3.14
N PRO A 155 -8.83 -18.67 3.49
CA PRO A 155 -9.28 -18.94 4.85
C PRO A 155 -9.09 -20.42 5.19
N SER A 156 -8.87 -20.72 6.48
CA SER A 156 -8.94 -22.09 7.01
C SER A 156 -10.37 -22.65 6.92
N GLU A 157 -10.52 -23.96 7.10
CA GLU A 157 -11.83 -24.64 7.02
C GLU A 157 -12.89 -24.06 7.99
N ASN A 158 -12.45 -23.53 9.13
CA ASN A 158 -13.35 -22.89 10.11
C ASN A 158 -13.63 -21.40 9.79
N GLY A 159 -12.94 -20.82 8.78
CA GLY A 159 -13.09 -19.44 8.37
C GLY A 159 -12.55 -18.38 9.35
N LEU A 160 -11.91 -18.80 10.46
CA LEU A 160 -11.45 -17.89 11.51
C LEU A 160 -9.98 -17.51 11.37
N ASP A 161 -9.19 -18.33 10.65
CA ASP A 161 -7.75 -18.16 10.46
C ASP A 161 -7.39 -18.33 8.98
N LEU A 162 -6.10 -18.16 8.65
CA LEU A 162 -5.57 -18.41 7.32
C LEU A 162 -5.07 -19.87 7.21
N ASP A 163 -5.29 -20.49 6.06
CA ASP A 163 -4.56 -21.70 5.66
C ASP A 163 -3.38 -21.34 4.75
N TRP A 164 -2.19 -21.29 5.33
CA TRP A 164 -0.95 -20.97 4.61
C TRP A 164 -0.56 -21.96 3.52
N ARG A 165 -1.23 -23.11 3.44
CA ARG A 165 -1.07 -24.10 2.37
C ARG A 165 -2.01 -23.84 1.20
N GLN A 166 -2.96 -22.93 1.36
CA GLN A 166 -4.01 -22.66 0.39
C GLN A 166 -3.76 -21.29 -0.26
N ILE A 167 -3.25 -21.32 -1.50
CA ILE A 167 -3.08 -20.10 -2.29
C ILE A 167 -4.44 -19.65 -2.78
N GLN A 168 -4.75 -18.37 -2.56
CA GLN A 168 -5.94 -17.73 -3.07
C GLN A 168 -5.58 -16.75 -4.18
N ILE A 169 -6.29 -16.82 -5.30
CA ILE A 169 -6.27 -15.81 -6.36
C ILE A 169 -7.65 -15.21 -6.44
N SER A 170 -7.74 -13.89 -6.35
CA SER A 170 -9.00 -13.16 -6.39
C SER A 170 -8.99 -12.07 -7.45
N LEU A 171 -10.14 -11.82 -8.05
CA LEU A 171 -10.37 -10.73 -8.99
C LEU A 171 -11.38 -9.76 -8.39
N PHE A 172 -11.02 -8.49 -8.34
CA PHE A 172 -11.85 -7.40 -7.81
C PHE A 172 -12.27 -6.47 -8.92
N ASP A 173 -13.51 -6.01 -8.82
CA ASP A 173 -14.04 -4.87 -9.54
C ASP A 173 -13.97 -3.65 -8.62
N VAL A 174 -13.20 -2.66 -9.02
CA VAL A 174 -12.97 -1.41 -8.29
C VAL A 174 -13.43 -0.19 -9.09
N SER A 175 -14.26 -0.42 -10.11
CA SER A 175 -14.89 0.66 -10.91
C SER A 175 -15.70 1.63 -10.04
N ASN A 176 -16.30 1.12 -8.99
CA ASN A 176 -16.90 1.92 -7.93
C ASN A 176 -16.06 1.80 -6.65
N MET A 177 -15.16 2.74 -6.42
CA MET A 177 -14.28 2.75 -5.26
C MET A 177 -15.04 2.80 -3.93
N SER A 178 -16.25 3.38 -3.89
CA SER A 178 -17.06 3.42 -2.66
C SER A 178 -17.75 2.09 -2.37
N ASN A 179 -17.80 1.17 -3.32
CA ASN A 179 -18.41 -0.14 -3.16
C ASN A 179 -17.68 -1.18 -4.02
N PRO A 180 -16.40 -1.48 -3.71
CA PRO A 180 -15.65 -2.49 -4.43
C PRO A 180 -16.27 -3.87 -4.27
N THR A 181 -16.10 -4.75 -5.24
CA THR A 181 -16.67 -6.11 -5.22
C THR A 181 -15.65 -7.17 -5.63
N GLN A 182 -15.74 -8.35 -5.02
CA GLN A 182 -14.98 -9.51 -5.45
C GLN A 182 -15.76 -10.25 -6.56
N SER A 183 -15.21 -10.22 -7.78
CA SER A 183 -15.85 -10.86 -8.94
C SER A 183 -15.55 -12.35 -9.04
N LEU A 184 -14.39 -12.80 -8.55
CA LEU A 184 -13.94 -14.19 -8.58
C LEU A 184 -12.97 -14.45 -7.44
N SER A 185 -13.04 -15.63 -6.85
CA SER A 185 -12.01 -16.19 -5.98
C SER A 185 -11.76 -17.67 -6.31
N ARG A 186 -10.51 -18.08 -6.34
CA ARG A 186 -10.10 -19.48 -6.50
C ARG A 186 -9.05 -19.86 -5.48
N LEU A 187 -9.20 -21.02 -4.89
CA LEU A 187 -8.28 -21.63 -3.93
C LEU A 187 -7.51 -22.77 -4.60
N PHE A 188 -6.22 -22.83 -4.31
CA PHE A 188 -5.31 -23.87 -4.79
C PHE A 188 -4.59 -24.45 -3.58
N LEU A 189 -4.69 -25.78 -3.39
CA LEU A 189 -3.93 -26.46 -2.36
C LEU A 189 -2.50 -26.72 -2.86
N ASN A 190 -1.52 -26.34 -2.06
CA ASN A 190 -0.14 -26.83 -2.25
C ASN A 190 -0.07 -28.26 -1.69
N ASN A 191 0.11 -29.23 -2.58
CA ASN A 191 0.36 -30.63 -2.21
C ASN A 191 1.77 -30.81 -1.64
#